data_5caa315b07eae07b9097a12d94e85f4c
#
_entry.id   5caa315b07eae07b9097a12d94e85f4c
#
_cell.length_a   1.000
_cell.length_b   1.000
_cell.length_c   1.000
_cell.angle_alpha   90.00
_cell.angle_beta   90.00
_cell.angle_gamma   90.00
#
_symmetry.space_group_name_H-M   'P 1'
#
loop_
_entity.id
_entity.type
_entity.pdbx_description
1 polymer ?
#
loop_
_entity_poly.entity_id
_entity_poly.type
_entity_poly.pdbx_seq_one_letter_code
_entity_poly.pdbx_strand_id
1 'polypeptide(L)'
;PITAKLVANLIETAGANRMIALDLHAPQIQGFFDIPIDHLMGVPILAQHFENDPDINPEECVVVSPDHGGVTRARKLADILKTPIAIIDKRRPKPNVAEVMNIVGDIEGRTAIIIDDIIDTAGTITLAAQALKDKGAKEVYACCTHPVLSGPAKERIENLSLIHISEPTRPY
;
A
#
# COMPACT_ATOMS: atom_id res chain seq x y z
N PRO A 1 -4.39 6.71 -18.06
CA PRO A 1 -4.79 8.13 -18.19
C PRO A 1 -6.11 8.31 -18.94
N ILE A 2 -6.29 7.69 -20.12
CA ILE A 2 -7.49 7.88 -20.95
C ILE A 2 -8.76 7.43 -20.21
N THR A 3 -8.73 6.26 -19.59
CA THR A 3 -9.86 5.72 -18.81
C THR A 3 -10.23 6.63 -17.63
N ALA A 4 -9.24 7.22 -16.95
CA ALA A 4 -9.50 8.14 -15.84
C ALA A 4 -10.25 9.41 -16.30
N LYS A 5 -9.89 9.98 -17.47
CA LYS A 5 -10.66 11.12 -18.04
C LYS A 5 -12.07 10.71 -18.46
N LEU A 6 -12.25 9.51 -19.03
CA LEU A 6 -13.58 8.99 -19.35
C LEU A 6 -14.45 8.89 -18.09
N VAL A 7 -13.92 8.31 -17.02
CA VAL A 7 -14.66 8.19 -15.74
C VAL A 7 -14.99 9.57 -15.16
N ALA A 8 -14.04 10.51 -15.19
CA ALA A 8 -14.29 11.90 -14.76
C ALA A 8 -15.46 12.51 -15.53
N ASN A 9 -15.43 12.41 -16.87
CA ASN A 9 -16.53 12.95 -17.71
C ASN A 9 -17.88 12.29 -17.41
N LEU A 10 -17.90 10.98 -17.15
CA LEU A 10 -19.14 10.27 -16.80
C LEU A 10 -19.72 10.75 -15.48
N ILE A 11 -18.88 10.97 -14.46
CA ILE A 11 -19.27 11.49 -13.15
C ILE A 11 -19.86 12.91 -13.29
N GLU A 12 -19.20 13.78 -14.06
CA GLU A 12 -19.66 15.15 -14.31
C GLU A 12 -20.97 15.17 -15.11
N THR A 13 -21.07 14.32 -16.14
CA THR A 13 -22.30 14.18 -16.94
C THR A 13 -23.47 13.66 -16.10
N ALA A 14 -23.20 12.83 -15.10
CA ALA A 14 -24.20 12.37 -14.14
C ALA A 14 -24.68 13.47 -13.17
N GLY A 15 -24.11 14.67 -13.23
CA GLY A 15 -24.55 15.84 -12.46
C GLY A 15 -23.74 16.13 -11.21
N ALA A 16 -22.59 15.46 -11.02
CA ALA A 16 -21.70 15.82 -9.92
C ALA A 16 -21.10 17.20 -10.14
N ASN A 17 -21.10 18.06 -9.10
CA ASN A 17 -20.50 19.40 -9.12
C ASN A 17 -19.31 19.55 -8.16
N ARG A 18 -18.99 18.52 -7.40
CA ARG A 18 -17.80 18.37 -6.56
C ARG A 18 -17.56 16.89 -6.28
N MET A 19 -16.30 16.50 -6.14
CA MET A 19 -15.90 15.13 -5.82
C MET A 19 -14.97 15.09 -4.62
N ILE A 20 -15.10 14.07 -3.80
CA ILE A 20 -14.14 13.72 -2.76
C ILE A 20 -13.57 12.35 -3.12
N ALA A 21 -12.25 12.25 -3.17
CA ALA A 21 -11.55 10.99 -3.42
C ALA A 21 -10.60 10.68 -2.27
N LEU A 22 -10.46 9.40 -1.94
CA LEU A 22 -9.51 8.92 -0.95
C LEU A 22 -8.44 8.09 -1.65
N ASP A 23 -7.18 8.48 -1.51
CA ASP A 23 -6.00 7.83 -2.10
C ASP A 23 -6.17 7.41 -3.57
N LEU A 24 -6.23 8.40 -4.45
CA LEU A 24 -6.14 8.14 -5.89
C LEU A 24 -4.81 7.44 -6.21
N HIS A 25 -4.85 6.38 -7.01
CA HIS A 25 -3.66 5.64 -7.42
C HIS A 25 -2.56 6.55 -8.00
N ALA A 26 -2.97 7.54 -8.80
CA ALA A 26 -2.10 8.58 -9.31
C ALA A 26 -2.71 9.95 -8.98
N PRO A 27 -2.05 10.80 -8.18
CA PRO A 27 -2.57 12.12 -7.79
C PRO A 27 -2.93 13.02 -8.97
N GLN A 28 -2.29 12.83 -10.13
CA GLN A 28 -2.53 13.56 -11.37
C GLN A 28 -3.95 13.35 -11.93
N ILE A 29 -4.66 12.30 -11.50
CA ILE A 29 -6.06 12.04 -11.89
C ILE A 29 -6.96 13.22 -11.52
N GLN A 30 -6.62 13.97 -10.48
CA GLN A 30 -7.33 15.22 -10.12
C GLN A 30 -7.41 16.21 -11.29
N GLY A 31 -6.38 16.29 -12.13
CA GLY A 31 -6.34 17.18 -13.29
C GLY A 31 -7.27 16.76 -14.46
N PHE A 32 -7.96 15.63 -14.37
CA PHE A 32 -8.92 15.19 -15.37
C PHE A 32 -10.34 15.66 -15.11
N PHE A 33 -10.62 16.16 -13.90
CA PHE A 33 -11.91 16.71 -13.53
C PHE A 33 -11.97 18.19 -13.87
N ASP A 34 -13.11 18.65 -14.42
CA ASP A 34 -13.44 20.05 -14.66
C ASP A 34 -14.24 20.64 -13.49
N ILE A 35 -14.58 19.80 -12.49
CA ILE A 35 -15.21 20.19 -11.22
C ILE A 35 -14.19 20.11 -10.07
N PRO A 36 -14.44 20.83 -8.94
CA PRO A 36 -13.57 20.71 -7.77
C PRO A 36 -13.47 19.29 -7.24
N ILE A 37 -12.23 18.87 -6.94
CA ILE A 37 -11.97 17.58 -6.34
C ILE A 37 -11.08 17.74 -5.09
N ASP A 38 -11.52 17.13 -3.99
CA ASP A 38 -10.74 17.02 -2.76
C ASP A 38 -10.09 15.62 -2.68
N HIS A 39 -8.77 15.57 -2.74
CA HIS A 39 -8.03 14.33 -2.64
C HIS A 39 -7.52 14.14 -1.21
N LEU A 40 -8.16 13.24 -0.48
CA LEU A 40 -7.80 12.86 0.88
C LEU A 40 -6.79 11.72 0.89
N MET A 41 -6.00 11.63 1.95
CA MET A 41 -4.95 10.61 2.13
C MET A 41 -5.28 9.71 3.31
N GLY A 42 -5.21 8.40 3.14
CA GLY A 42 -5.38 7.41 4.21
C GLY A 42 -4.18 7.29 5.15
N VAL A 43 -2.98 7.68 4.67
CA VAL A 43 -1.72 7.56 5.42
C VAL A 43 -1.79 8.09 6.85
N PRO A 44 -2.36 9.27 7.17
CA PRO A 44 -2.44 9.75 8.55
C PRO A 44 -3.24 8.84 9.47
N ILE A 45 -4.31 8.22 8.96
CA ILE A 45 -5.16 7.30 9.73
C ILE A 45 -4.41 5.99 9.98
N LEU A 46 -3.73 5.46 8.96
CA LEU A 46 -2.90 4.28 9.09
C LEU A 46 -1.74 4.50 10.06
N ALA A 47 -1.08 5.67 10.00
CA ALA A 47 -0.03 6.03 10.94
C ALA A 47 -0.53 6.04 12.38
N GLN A 48 -1.68 6.68 12.63
CA GLN A 48 -2.29 6.73 13.96
C GLN A 48 -2.61 5.34 14.51
N HIS A 49 -3.00 4.38 13.63
CA HIS A 49 -3.20 3.00 14.04
C HIS A 49 -1.90 2.39 14.56
N PHE A 50 -0.80 2.49 13.80
CA PHE A 50 0.49 1.93 14.19
C PHE A 50 1.12 2.63 15.41
N GLU A 51 0.91 3.94 15.57
CA GLU A 51 1.38 4.70 16.75
C GLU A 51 0.66 4.27 18.05
N ASN A 52 -0.59 3.82 17.94
CA ASN A 52 -1.41 3.42 19.09
C ASN A 52 -1.41 1.91 19.35
N ASP A 53 -0.79 1.12 18.49
CA ASP A 53 -0.71 -0.33 18.66
C ASP A 53 0.38 -0.68 19.69
N PRO A 54 0.00 -1.26 20.86
CA PRO A 54 0.95 -1.57 21.92
C PRO A 54 1.96 -2.65 21.55
N ASP A 55 1.67 -3.45 20.54
CA ASP A 55 2.53 -4.55 20.08
C ASP A 55 3.58 -4.09 19.07
N ILE A 56 3.49 -2.83 18.62
CA ILE A 56 4.38 -2.26 17.61
C ILE A 56 5.28 -1.17 18.23
N ASN A 57 6.59 -1.41 18.20
CA ASN A 57 7.59 -0.40 18.57
C ASN A 57 8.11 0.30 17.29
N PRO A 58 7.77 1.59 17.04
CA PRO A 58 8.22 2.30 15.85
C PRO A 58 9.74 2.32 15.66
N GLU A 59 10.54 2.31 16.73
CA GLU A 59 12.01 2.32 16.66
C GLU A 59 12.56 1.03 16.02
N GLU A 60 11.84 -0.09 16.14
CA GLU A 60 12.19 -1.38 15.57
C GLU A 60 11.55 -1.60 14.18
N CYS A 61 10.75 -0.64 13.71
CA CYS A 61 10.03 -0.76 12.44
C CYS A 61 10.82 -0.27 11.24
N VAL A 62 10.41 -0.72 10.06
CA VAL A 62 10.77 -0.19 8.76
C VAL A 62 9.53 -0.18 7.87
N VAL A 63 9.23 0.96 7.25
CA VAL A 63 8.14 1.04 6.28
C VAL A 63 8.63 0.59 4.92
N VAL A 64 7.84 -0.27 4.26
CA VAL A 64 8.24 -0.92 3.01
C VAL A 64 7.31 -0.51 1.88
N SER A 65 7.88 -0.02 0.79
CA SER A 65 7.17 0.13 -0.48
C SER A 65 7.21 -1.19 -1.25
N PRO A 66 6.06 -1.75 -1.67
CA PRO A 66 6.02 -3.01 -2.41
C PRO A 66 6.54 -2.87 -3.85
N ASP A 67 6.73 -1.65 -4.33
CA ASP A 67 7.29 -1.33 -5.65
C ASP A 67 7.79 0.12 -5.72
N HIS A 68 8.30 0.53 -6.89
CA HIS A 68 8.77 1.91 -7.08
C HIS A 68 7.65 2.95 -7.11
N GLY A 69 6.42 2.57 -7.51
CA GLY A 69 5.26 3.47 -7.60
C GLY A 69 4.77 3.93 -6.22
N GLY A 70 4.85 3.04 -5.22
CA GLY A 70 4.41 3.28 -3.86
C GLY A 70 5.39 4.07 -2.96
N VAL A 71 6.61 4.36 -3.43
CA VAL A 71 7.69 4.96 -2.61
C VAL A 71 7.26 6.27 -1.93
N THR A 72 6.53 7.12 -2.63
CA THR A 72 6.06 8.40 -2.05
C THR A 72 5.08 8.17 -0.90
N ARG A 73 4.21 7.17 -1.00
CA ARG A 73 3.26 6.78 0.06
C ARG A 73 4.00 6.20 1.26
N ALA A 74 4.92 5.26 1.01
CA ALA A 74 5.74 4.67 2.05
C ALA A 74 6.57 5.71 2.80
N ARG A 75 7.16 6.68 2.08
CA ARG A 75 7.90 7.77 2.71
C ARG A 75 7.03 8.63 3.63
N LYS A 76 5.81 8.99 3.19
CA LYS A 76 4.88 9.75 4.04
C LYS A 76 4.54 9.03 5.34
N LEU A 77 4.29 7.70 5.28
CA LEU A 77 4.05 6.91 6.49
C LEU A 77 5.30 6.86 7.38
N ALA A 78 6.46 6.60 6.78
CA ALA A 78 7.73 6.54 7.50
C ALA A 78 8.09 7.87 8.18
N ASP A 79 7.82 9.01 7.54
CA ASP A 79 8.05 10.34 8.10
C ASP A 79 7.18 10.60 9.35
N ILE A 80 5.92 10.15 9.36
CA ILE A 80 5.03 10.25 10.53
C ILE A 80 5.51 9.33 11.64
N LEU A 81 5.78 8.06 11.33
CA LEU A 81 6.23 7.06 12.31
C LEU A 81 7.70 7.23 12.72
N LYS A 82 8.44 8.12 12.06
CA LYS A 82 9.89 8.34 12.24
C LYS A 82 10.72 7.08 12.06
N THR A 83 10.35 6.26 11.10
CA THR A 83 11.00 4.98 10.78
C THR A 83 11.82 5.08 9.50
N PRO A 84 12.81 4.19 9.28
CA PRO A 84 13.46 4.06 7.98
C PRO A 84 12.49 3.51 6.93
N ILE A 85 12.89 3.61 5.65
CA ILE A 85 12.15 3.08 4.51
C ILE A 85 12.97 2.00 3.81
N ALA A 86 12.30 0.96 3.32
CA ALA A 86 12.84 0.00 2.37
C ALA A 86 11.95 -0.08 1.12
N ILE A 87 12.52 -0.54 0.01
CA ILE A 87 11.83 -0.62 -1.28
C ILE A 87 12.05 -2.01 -1.86
N ILE A 88 10.99 -2.63 -2.33
CA ILE A 88 11.07 -3.88 -3.08
C ILE A 88 11.19 -3.54 -4.57
N ASP A 89 12.38 -3.80 -5.13
CA ASP A 89 12.66 -3.67 -6.56
C ASP A 89 12.39 -5.02 -7.26
N LYS A 90 11.33 -5.05 -8.06
CA LYS A 90 10.93 -6.23 -8.83
C LYS A 90 11.59 -6.17 -10.18
N ARG A 91 12.44 -7.15 -10.47
CA ARG A 91 13.10 -7.29 -11.78
C ARG A 91 12.73 -8.60 -12.45
N ARG A 92 12.30 -8.50 -13.69
CA ARG A 92 12.19 -9.64 -14.60
C ARG A 92 13.40 -9.62 -15.53
N PRO A 93 14.43 -10.41 -15.24
CA PRO A 93 15.68 -10.38 -16.05
C PRO A 93 15.45 -10.86 -17.48
N LYS A 94 14.43 -11.71 -17.73
CA LYS A 94 14.03 -12.19 -19.07
C LYS A 94 12.55 -12.57 -19.07
N PRO A 95 11.87 -12.58 -20.24
CA PRO A 95 10.56 -13.20 -20.39
C PRO A 95 10.59 -14.66 -19.92
N ASN A 96 9.57 -15.09 -19.17
CA ASN A 96 9.42 -16.45 -18.61
C ASN A 96 10.44 -16.86 -17.53
N VAL A 97 11.20 -15.94 -16.97
CA VAL A 97 12.02 -16.18 -15.76
C VAL A 97 11.29 -15.70 -14.53
N ALA A 98 11.47 -16.43 -13.42
CA ALA A 98 10.89 -16.05 -12.12
C ALA A 98 11.28 -14.61 -11.76
N GLU A 99 10.32 -13.88 -11.20
CA GLU A 99 10.51 -12.51 -10.75
C GLU A 99 11.50 -12.50 -9.57
N VAL A 100 12.59 -11.77 -9.72
CA VAL A 100 13.57 -11.59 -8.64
C VAL A 100 13.20 -10.34 -7.88
N MET A 101 12.96 -10.50 -6.58
CA MET A 101 12.73 -9.38 -5.67
C MET A 101 14.05 -8.99 -5.01
N ASN A 102 14.51 -7.79 -5.30
CA ASN A 102 15.64 -7.18 -4.60
C ASN A 102 15.11 -6.18 -3.58
N ILE A 103 15.57 -6.25 -2.34
CA ILE A 103 15.14 -5.33 -1.29
C ILE A 103 16.28 -4.35 -1.04
N VAL A 104 15.94 -3.07 -1.19
CA VAL A 104 16.85 -1.95 -0.92
C VAL A 104 16.44 -1.32 0.41
N GLY A 105 17.32 -1.36 1.39
CA GLY A 105 17.10 -0.90 2.76
C GLY A 105 17.43 -1.99 3.78
N ASP A 106 17.57 -1.57 5.04
CA ASP A 106 17.89 -2.46 6.16
C ASP A 106 16.58 -2.97 6.79
N ILE A 107 16.37 -4.30 6.73
CA ILE A 107 15.16 -4.96 7.23
C ILE A 107 15.45 -6.09 8.21
N GLU A 108 16.70 -6.52 8.32
CA GLU A 108 17.08 -7.65 9.17
C GLU A 108 16.77 -7.36 10.64
N GLY A 109 16.03 -8.26 11.27
CA GLY A 109 15.59 -8.13 12.66
C GLY A 109 14.54 -7.06 12.93
N ARG A 110 14.04 -6.35 11.89
CA ARG A 110 13.03 -5.30 12.03
C ARG A 110 11.61 -5.82 11.77
N THR A 111 10.64 -5.12 12.33
CA THR A 111 9.23 -5.25 11.98
C THR A 111 8.96 -4.45 10.71
N ALA A 112 8.62 -5.13 9.61
CA ALA A 112 8.36 -4.52 8.32
C ALA A 112 6.88 -4.18 8.17
N ILE A 113 6.56 -2.92 7.81
CA ILE A 113 5.20 -2.44 7.55
C ILE A 113 5.08 -2.13 6.05
N ILE A 114 4.43 -3.02 5.30
CA ILE A 114 4.17 -2.81 3.87
C ILE A 114 2.94 -1.90 3.74
N ILE A 115 3.04 -0.85 2.91
CA ILE A 115 1.91 0.03 2.62
C ILE A 115 1.64 0.10 1.13
N ASP A 116 0.36 -0.03 0.76
CA ASP A 116 -0.11 0.18 -0.61
C ASP A 116 -1.39 1.04 -0.62
N ASP A 117 -1.88 1.49 -1.79
CA ASP A 117 -3.19 2.12 -1.92
C ASP A 117 -4.30 1.07 -1.97
N ILE A 118 -4.04 -0.04 -2.63
CA ILE A 118 -5.04 -1.07 -2.89
C ILE A 118 -4.45 -2.47 -2.71
N ILE A 119 -5.19 -3.33 -2.04
CA ILE A 119 -4.95 -4.78 -2.03
C ILE A 119 -6.14 -5.44 -2.75
N ASP A 120 -5.92 -5.85 -4.01
CA ASP A 120 -6.93 -6.52 -4.81
C ASP A 120 -6.84 -8.03 -4.62
N THR A 121 -6.09 -8.75 -5.45
CA THR A 121 -5.94 -10.21 -5.36
C THR A 121 -4.88 -10.68 -4.35
N ALA A 122 -4.24 -9.75 -3.65
CA ALA A 122 -3.15 -9.95 -2.69
C ALA A 122 -1.87 -10.61 -3.23
N GLY A 123 -1.76 -10.86 -4.53
CA GLY A 123 -0.58 -11.53 -5.09
C GLY A 123 0.73 -10.75 -4.85
N THR A 124 0.71 -9.44 -5.09
CA THR A 124 1.88 -8.58 -4.87
C THR A 124 2.30 -8.54 -3.40
N ILE A 125 1.33 -8.31 -2.52
CA ILE A 125 1.60 -8.12 -1.10
C ILE A 125 2.12 -9.40 -0.44
N THR A 126 1.61 -10.56 -0.87
CA THR A 126 2.03 -11.85 -0.32
C THR A 126 3.43 -12.25 -0.76
N LEU A 127 3.78 -12.01 -2.01
CA LEU A 127 5.15 -12.19 -2.50
C LEU A 127 6.13 -11.23 -1.81
N ALA A 128 5.73 -9.98 -1.60
CA ALA A 128 6.52 -8.99 -0.89
C ALA A 128 6.78 -9.42 0.56
N ALA A 129 5.73 -9.87 1.26
CA ALA A 129 5.85 -10.34 2.64
C ALA A 129 6.77 -11.55 2.77
N GLN A 130 6.66 -12.51 1.87
CA GLN A 130 7.56 -13.67 1.85
C GLN A 130 9.01 -13.25 1.64
N ALA A 131 9.27 -12.37 0.67
CA ALA A 131 10.62 -11.87 0.40
C ALA A 131 11.23 -11.14 1.60
N LEU A 132 10.43 -10.39 2.37
CA LEU A 132 10.86 -9.73 3.60
C LEU A 132 11.20 -10.74 4.70
N LYS A 133 10.38 -11.77 4.88
CA LYS A 133 10.66 -12.87 5.81
C LYS A 133 11.95 -13.62 5.44
N ASP A 134 12.14 -13.95 4.18
CA ASP A 134 13.33 -14.62 3.67
C ASP A 134 14.60 -13.79 3.87
N LYS A 135 14.46 -12.47 3.96
CA LYS A 135 15.53 -11.49 4.25
C LYS A 135 15.71 -11.18 5.73
N GLY A 136 15.02 -11.90 6.62
CA GLY A 136 15.24 -11.80 8.06
C GLY A 136 14.38 -10.73 8.76
N ALA A 137 13.28 -10.27 8.16
CA ALA A 137 12.30 -9.46 8.89
C ALA A 137 11.73 -10.26 10.08
N LYS A 138 11.71 -9.62 11.26
CA LYS A 138 11.17 -10.20 12.50
C LYS A 138 9.68 -10.50 12.33
N GLU A 139 8.93 -9.49 11.90
CA GLU A 139 7.51 -9.52 11.63
C GLU A 139 7.18 -8.75 10.36
N VAL A 140 6.05 -9.05 9.73
CA VAL A 140 5.59 -8.33 8.55
C VAL A 140 4.12 -8.01 8.71
N TYR A 141 3.82 -6.72 8.66
CA TYR A 141 2.48 -6.16 8.60
C TYR A 141 2.20 -5.64 7.20
N ALA A 142 0.94 -5.64 6.79
CA ALA A 142 0.50 -5.01 5.56
C ALA A 142 -0.71 -4.13 5.81
N CYS A 143 -0.72 -2.94 5.22
CA CYS A 143 -1.84 -2.03 5.29
C CYS A 143 -2.13 -1.40 3.93
N CYS A 144 -3.39 -1.03 3.73
CA CYS A 144 -3.84 -0.32 2.53
C CYS A 144 -5.04 0.56 2.85
N THR A 145 -5.35 1.47 1.93
CA THR A 145 -6.54 2.30 2.00
C THR A 145 -7.76 1.58 1.41
N HIS A 146 -7.56 0.76 0.36
CA HIS A 146 -8.64 0.09 -0.37
C HIS A 146 -8.46 -1.44 -0.36
N PRO A 147 -9.01 -2.15 0.65
CA PRO A 147 -8.98 -3.62 0.69
C PRO A 147 -10.12 -4.18 -0.17
N VAL A 148 -9.90 -4.32 -1.48
CA VAL A 148 -10.87 -4.94 -2.40
C VAL A 148 -10.97 -6.43 -2.14
N LEU A 149 -9.84 -7.10 -1.88
CA LEU A 149 -9.72 -8.51 -1.47
C LEU A 149 -10.47 -9.47 -2.40
N SER A 150 -10.35 -9.26 -3.71
CA SER A 150 -11.04 -10.07 -4.70
C SER A 150 -10.39 -11.44 -4.93
N GLY A 151 -11.21 -12.38 -5.41
CA GLY A 151 -10.77 -13.71 -5.81
C GLY A 151 -10.03 -14.47 -4.68
N PRO A 152 -8.77 -14.91 -4.90
CA PRO A 152 -8.02 -15.71 -3.94
C PRO A 152 -7.34 -14.88 -2.84
N ALA A 153 -7.65 -13.59 -2.68
CA ALA A 153 -6.93 -12.68 -1.77
C ALA A 153 -6.96 -13.19 -0.33
N LYS A 154 -8.14 -13.57 0.17
CA LYS A 154 -8.31 -14.06 1.54
C LYS A 154 -7.45 -15.29 1.80
N GLU A 155 -7.55 -16.31 0.93
CA GLU A 155 -6.78 -17.54 1.05
C GLU A 155 -5.25 -17.29 1.01
N ARG A 156 -4.81 -16.39 0.12
CA ARG A 156 -3.39 -16.01 0.02
C ARG A 156 -2.86 -15.37 1.27
N ILE A 157 -3.66 -14.52 1.90
CA ILE A 157 -3.30 -13.80 3.13
C ILE A 157 -3.29 -14.76 4.32
N GLU A 158 -4.30 -15.62 4.44
CA GLU A 158 -4.39 -16.61 5.52
C GLU A 158 -3.26 -17.66 5.45
N ASN A 159 -2.83 -18.04 4.25
CA ASN A 159 -1.72 -18.98 4.05
C ASN A 159 -0.34 -18.35 4.31
N LEU A 160 -0.25 -17.04 4.39
CA LEU A 160 0.94 -16.36 4.87
C LEU A 160 0.82 -16.19 6.38
N SER A 161 1.89 -16.51 7.10
CA SER A 161 2.02 -16.12 8.50
C SER A 161 2.18 -14.59 8.65
N LEU A 162 1.28 -13.83 8.01
CA LEU A 162 1.14 -12.39 8.22
C LEU A 162 0.39 -12.21 9.52
N ILE A 163 0.98 -11.52 10.47
CA ILE A 163 0.45 -11.42 11.82
C ILE A 163 -0.75 -10.50 11.85
N HIS A 164 -0.83 -9.45 10.99
CA HIS A 164 -1.97 -8.54 10.92
C HIS A 164 -2.12 -7.88 9.55
N ILE A 165 -3.37 -7.77 9.10
CA ILE A 165 -3.80 -6.81 8.10
C ILE A 165 -4.70 -5.83 8.81
N SER A 166 -4.31 -4.58 8.82
CA SER A 166 -5.09 -3.50 9.41
C SER A 166 -6.03 -2.92 8.37
N GLU A 167 -7.34 -3.08 8.58
CA GLU A 167 -8.36 -2.37 7.81
C GLU A 167 -8.74 -1.07 8.52
N PRO A 168 -8.73 0.08 7.83
CA PRO A 168 -9.19 1.33 8.42
C PRO A 168 -10.71 1.42 8.55
N THR A 169 -11.46 0.46 7.99
CA THR A 169 -12.92 0.43 8.04
C THR A 169 -13.43 -0.85 8.69
N ARG A 170 -14.15 -0.72 9.82
CA ARG A 170 -14.99 -1.82 10.33
C ARG A 170 -16.17 -1.98 9.37
N PRO A 171 -16.50 -3.21 8.91
CA PRO A 171 -17.79 -3.42 8.25
C PRO A 171 -18.90 -3.13 9.26
N TYR A 172 -19.90 -2.36 8.84
CA TYR A 172 -21.12 -2.10 9.57
C TYR A 172 -21.95 -3.36 9.70
#